data_804f0f64d5d3ff2bb6fa7196cfb6bef0
#
_entry.id   804f0f64d5d3ff2bb6fa7196cfb6bef0
#
_cell.length_a   1.000
_cell.length_b   1.000
_cell.length_c   1.000
_cell.angle_alpha   90.00
_cell.angle_beta   90.00
_cell.angle_gamma   90.00
#
_symmetry.space_group_name_H-M   'P 1'
#
loop_
_entity.id
_entity.type
_entity.pdbx_description
1 polymer ?
#
loop_
_entity_poly.entity_id
_entity_poly.type
_entity_poly.pdbx_seq_one_letter_code
_entity_poly.pdbx_strand_id
1 'polypeptide(L)'
;MLKKVNVVLRNQAPHSFQLIAGCALALLAGLAQAAPQPIRDLPLQAMGEQRWRLPAGEYAGQFRIDESLQLICEPGAVLDAQGQGNVLTIAASDVQVEGCTLRNWGRDLTAIDSAVFILPEAERAAIRNNRMQGPGFGVFLDRAVQAEVSGNRIDGDASVRSQDRGNGIHLFAVKGARILGNQVRDVRDGIYIDTSHGNHMEGNLIEDVRYGVHYMFANENSLIDNITRRTRTGYALMQSRKLIVTGNRSEQDQNYGMLLNYITYSTIRDNFVSDVRSGSTGDSMISGGEGKALFIYNSLFNSIENNHFEKSALGIHLTAGSEDNRISGNAFVDNRQQVKYVASRTQEWSVDGRGNYWSDYLGWDRNDDGLGDVAYEPNDNVDRLLWLYPQVRLLMNSPSIEVLRWVQRAFPVIKSPGVQDSHPLMRLPTEKLLSAKQEPTS
;
A
#
# COMPACT_ATOMS: atom_id res chain seq x y z
N MET A 1 39.13 7.70 45.82
CA MET A 1 38.96 7.20 47.21
C MET A 1 38.05 6.01 47.17
N LEU A 2 38.67 4.83 47.27
CA LEU A 2 37.98 3.52 47.32
C LEU A 2 37.49 3.24 48.75
N LYS A 3 36.25 2.76 48.89
CA LYS A 3 35.84 2.03 50.08
C LYS A 3 35.35 0.64 49.70
N LYS A 4 36.14 -0.34 50.06
CA LYS A 4 35.83 -1.78 50.09
C LYS A 4 34.80 -2.01 51.23
N VAL A 5 33.77 -2.83 50.93
CA VAL A 5 32.96 -3.46 51.97
C VAL A 5 33.12 -4.97 51.81
N ASN A 6 33.67 -5.57 52.85
CA ASN A 6 33.77 -7.01 53.05
C ASN A 6 32.42 -7.56 53.52
N VAL A 7 31.97 -8.66 52.89
CA VAL A 7 30.88 -9.47 53.44
C VAL A 7 31.45 -10.83 53.83
N VAL A 8 31.25 -11.16 55.09
CA VAL A 8 31.66 -12.37 55.77
C VAL A 8 30.70 -13.52 55.43
N LEU A 9 31.29 -14.60 54.91
CA LEU A 9 30.61 -15.90 54.77
C LEU A 9 30.49 -16.58 56.12
N ARG A 10 29.25 -16.94 56.53
CA ARG A 10 28.98 -17.94 57.57
C ARG A 10 28.45 -19.21 56.95
N ASN A 11 29.25 -20.27 57.04
CA ASN A 11 28.89 -21.67 56.81
C ASN A 11 27.87 -22.13 57.84
N GLN A 12 26.78 -22.74 57.40
CA GLN A 12 26.09 -23.83 58.12
C GLN A 12 25.43 -24.77 57.10
N ALA A 13 25.86 -26.02 57.10
CA ALA A 13 25.18 -27.17 56.53
C ALA A 13 24.89 -28.16 57.72
N PRO A 14 24.19 -29.28 57.56
CA PRO A 14 23.14 -29.66 56.59
C PRO A 14 21.92 -30.28 57.32
N HIS A 15 20.75 -30.32 56.75
CA HIS A 15 19.78 -31.41 57.03
C HIS A 15 18.92 -31.67 55.77
N SER A 16 19.11 -32.89 55.30
CA SER A 16 18.15 -33.79 54.61
C SER A 16 16.92 -33.19 53.89
N PHE A 17 16.97 -33.18 52.55
CA PHE A 17 15.80 -33.38 51.73
C PHE A 17 16.12 -34.39 50.63
N GLN A 18 15.85 -35.64 50.94
CA GLN A 18 15.62 -36.69 49.90
C GLN A 18 14.15 -36.66 49.52
N LEU A 19 13.89 -36.94 48.25
CA LEU A 19 12.60 -37.26 47.65
C LEU A 19 11.66 -36.08 47.37
N ILE A 20 11.78 -35.48 46.18
CA ILE A 20 10.71 -35.29 45.16
C ILE A 20 11.44 -35.03 43.83
N ALA A 21 12.05 -36.05 43.29
CA ALA A 21 12.56 -36.09 41.92
C ALA A 21 11.67 -37.07 41.11
N GLY A 22 10.48 -36.65 40.80
CA GLY A 22 9.60 -37.58 40.11
C GLY A 22 8.28 -37.04 39.59
N CYS A 23 8.18 -35.74 39.19
CA CYS A 23 6.95 -35.27 38.48
C CYS A 23 7.14 -33.97 37.70
N ALA A 24 8.35 -33.57 37.32
CA ALA A 24 8.60 -32.38 36.54
C ALA A 24 9.16 -32.62 35.10
N LEU A 25 9.04 -33.85 34.60
CA LEU A 25 9.53 -34.18 33.24
C LEU A 25 8.40 -34.46 32.24
N ALA A 26 7.18 -34.01 32.50
CA ALA A 26 6.03 -34.31 31.62
C ALA A 26 5.29 -33.04 31.11
N LEU A 27 5.92 -31.87 31.07
CA LEU A 27 5.26 -30.63 30.58
C LEU A 27 6.17 -29.75 29.68
N LEU A 28 7.18 -30.37 29.04
CA LEU A 28 7.93 -29.78 27.92
C LEU A 28 7.75 -30.67 26.67
N ALA A 29 6.55 -31.15 26.44
CA ALA A 29 6.12 -31.46 25.09
C ALA A 29 5.86 -30.08 24.45
N GLY A 30 6.91 -29.39 24.00
CA GLY A 30 6.80 -28.35 23.00
C GLY A 30 5.91 -28.94 21.92
N LEU A 31 4.85 -28.24 21.55
CA LEU A 31 4.03 -28.58 20.39
C LEU A 31 4.99 -28.61 19.19
N ALA A 32 5.59 -29.75 18.92
CA ALA A 32 6.31 -29.99 17.68
C ALA A 32 5.26 -29.78 16.59
N GLN A 33 5.42 -28.70 15.85
CA GLN A 33 4.56 -28.40 14.70
C GLN A 33 4.63 -29.62 13.80
N ALA A 34 3.50 -30.29 13.57
CA ALA A 34 3.46 -31.46 12.73
C ALA A 34 4.00 -31.10 11.34
N ALA A 35 4.87 -31.93 10.79
CA ALA A 35 5.38 -31.68 9.44
C ALA A 35 4.22 -31.64 8.43
N PRO A 36 4.27 -30.73 7.45
CA PRO A 36 3.23 -30.65 6.43
C PRO A 36 3.04 -31.99 5.70
N GLN A 37 1.80 -32.40 5.52
CA GLN A 37 1.45 -33.61 4.81
C GLN A 37 1.58 -33.41 3.29
N PRO A 38 2.03 -34.43 2.53
CA PRO A 38 1.96 -34.37 1.07
C PRO A 38 0.53 -34.16 0.60
N ILE A 39 0.32 -33.26 -0.36
CA ILE A 39 -1.02 -33.04 -0.93
C ILE A 39 -1.60 -34.31 -1.55
N ARG A 40 -0.76 -35.26 -1.96
CA ARG A 40 -1.14 -36.54 -2.52
C ARG A 40 -1.81 -37.50 -1.52
N ASP A 41 -1.70 -37.26 -0.22
CA ASP A 41 -2.39 -38.02 0.81
C ASP A 41 -3.89 -37.72 0.88
N LEU A 42 -4.33 -36.65 0.21
CA LEU A 42 -5.75 -36.32 0.05
C LEU A 42 -6.41 -37.21 -1.01
N PRO A 43 -7.75 -37.38 -0.96
CA PRO A 43 -8.50 -38.25 -1.89
C PRO A 43 -8.61 -37.61 -3.29
N LEU A 44 -7.49 -37.32 -3.89
CA LEU A 44 -7.40 -36.66 -5.19
C LEU A 44 -7.88 -37.60 -6.30
N GLN A 45 -8.68 -37.08 -7.21
CA GLN A 45 -9.15 -37.79 -8.41
C GLN A 45 -8.35 -37.34 -9.63
N ALA A 46 -7.74 -38.25 -10.35
CA ALA A 46 -6.99 -37.96 -11.55
C ALA A 46 -7.93 -37.47 -12.67
N MET A 47 -7.56 -36.37 -13.33
CA MET A 47 -8.27 -35.78 -14.47
C MET A 47 -7.44 -35.82 -15.77
N GLY A 48 -6.24 -36.39 -15.73
CA GLY A 48 -5.25 -36.45 -16.81
C GLY A 48 -3.83 -36.39 -16.23
N GLU A 49 -2.84 -36.21 -17.09
CA GLU A 49 -1.45 -36.03 -16.63
C GLU A 49 -1.34 -34.73 -15.80
N GLN A 50 -0.79 -34.86 -14.60
CA GLN A 50 -0.53 -33.79 -13.64
C GLN A 50 -1.75 -32.95 -13.21
N ARG A 51 -2.98 -33.32 -13.60
CA ARG A 51 -4.21 -32.62 -13.27
C ARG A 51 -5.07 -33.43 -12.29
N TRP A 52 -5.36 -32.86 -11.13
CA TRP A 52 -6.01 -33.51 -10.01
C TRP A 52 -7.18 -32.71 -9.47
N ARG A 53 -8.26 -33.37 -9.21
CA ARG A 53 -9.44 -32.80 -8.60
C ARG A 53 -9.50 -33.16 -7.12
N LEU A 54 -9.71 -32.19 -6.24
CA LEU A 54 -10.04 -32.40 -4.84
C LEU A 54 -11.56 -32.36 -4.68
N PRO A 55 -12.22 -33.42 -4.27
CA PRO A 55 -13.66 -33.44 -4.05
C PRO A 55 -14.11 -32.48 -2.97
N ALA A 56 -15.42 -32.15 -2.94
CA ALA A 56 -16.03 -31.39 -1.86
C ALA A 56 -15.81 -32.14 -0.52
N GLY A 57 -15.46 -31.41 0.54
CA GLY A 57 -15.17 -31.94 1.87
C GLY A 57 -14.28 -31.00 2.67
N GLU A 58 -14.14 -31.29 3.96
CA GLU A 58 -13.23 -30.60 4.86
C GLU A 58 -11.97 -31.41 5.12
N TYR A 59 -10.82 -30.84 4.82
CA TYR A 59 -9.51 -31.48 4.92
C TYR A 59 -8.66 -30.70 5.93
N ALA A 60 -8.50 -31.26 7.12
CA ALA A 60 -7.75 -30.66 8.21
C ALA A 60 -6.26 -30.96 8.10
N GLY A 61 -5.41 -29.95 8.24
CA GLY A 61 -3.96 -30.11 8.25
C GLY A 61 -3.24 -29.05 7.45
N GLN A 62 -1.93 -29.16 7.41
CA GLN A 62 -1.01 -28.37 6.61
C GLN A 62 -0.54 -29.23 5.44
N PHE A 63 -0.60 -28.73 4.23
CA PHE A 63 -0.32 -29.54 3.04
C PHE A 63 0.87 -28.96 2.27
N ARG A 64 1.66 -29.86 1.67
CA ARG A 64 2.82 -29.51 0.85
C ARG A 64 2.72 -30.10 -0.55
N ILE A 65 3.12 -29.31 -1.54
CA ILE A 65 3.15 -29.70 -2.95
C ILE A 65 4.61 -29.66 -3.40
N ASP A 66 5.20 -30.86 -3.59
CA ASP A 66 6.61 -31.04 -3.93
C ASP A 66 6.85 -31.45 -5.39
N GLU A 67 5.80 -31.54 -6.18
CA GLU A 67 5.86 -31.92 -7.59
C GLU A 67 4.98 -31.01 -8.45
N SER A 68 5.30 -30.89 -9.72
CA SER A 68 4.45 -30.15 -10.66
C SER A 68 3.08 -30.78 -10.77
N LEU A 69 2.04 -30.03 -10.46
CA LEU A 69 0.65 -30.47 -10.59
C LEU A 69 -0.33 -29.30 -10.71
N GLN A 70 -1.48 -29.59 -11.28
CA GLN A 70 -2.65 -28.71 -11.25
C GLN A 70 -3.69 -29.26 -10.29
N LEU A 71 -3.88 -28.60 -9.15
CA LEU A 71 -4.90 -28.89 -8.16
C LEU A 71 -6.15 -28.05 -8.45
N ILE A 72 -7.26 -28.71 -8.74
CA ILE A 72 -8.58 -28.07 -8.94
C ILE A 72 -9.49 -28.55 -7.81
N CYS A 73 -9.96 -27.60 -7.01
CA CYS A 73 -10.90 -27.89 -5.94
C CYS A 73 -12.35 -27.85 -6.44
N GLU A 74 -13.16 -28.83 -6.08
CA GLU A 74 -14.62 -28.74 -6.29
C GLU A 74 -15.24 -27.71 -5.35
N PRO A 75 -16.36 -27.07 -5.74
CA PRO A 75 -17.10 -26.22 -4.83
C PRO A 75 -17.42 -26.93 -3.51
N GLY A 76 -17.01 -26.34 -2.38
CA GLY A 76 -17.12 -26.97 -1.06
C GLY A 76 -15.90 -27.78 -0.60
N ALA A 77 -14.84 -27.86 -1.38
CA ALA A 77 -13.55 -28.37 -0.91
C ALA A 77 -12.83 -27.31 -0.05
N VAL A 78 -12.61 -27.62 1.21
CA VAL A 78 -12.02 -26.74 2.23
C VAL A 78 -10.74 -27.35 2.78
N LEU A 79 -9.64 -26.65 2.69
CA LEU A 79 -8.37 -26.97 3.34
C LEU A 79 -8.25 -26.09 4.60
N ASP A 80 -8.13 -26.68 5.77
CA ASP A 80 -8.19 -26.02 7.08
C ASP A 80 -6.93 -26.34 7.91
N ALA A 81 -6.07 -25.35 8.11
CA ALA A 81 -4.84 -25.53 8.89
C ALA A 81 -5.05 -25.51 10.41
N GLN A 82 -6.29 -25.41 10.89
CA GLN A 82 -6.66 -25.50 12.30
C GLN A 82 -5.94 -24.48 13.21
N GLY A 83 -5.63 -23.28 12.67
CA GLY A 83 -4.98 -22.20 13.40
C GLY A 83 -3.46 -22.33 13.50
N GLN A 84 -2.82 -23.17 12.69
CA GLN A 84 -1.37 -23.40 12.78
C GLN A 84 -0.71 -23.40 11.40
N GLY A 85 0.46 -22.76 11.29
CA GLY A 85 1.33 -22.80 10.13
C GLY A 85 0.65 -22.39 8.81
N ASN A 86 1.05 -23.01 7.72
CA ASN A 86 0.53 -22.75 6.38
C ASN A 86 -0.56 -23.75 5.99
N VAL A 87 -1.60 -23.28 5.26
CA VAL A 87 -2.54 -24.23 4.65
C VAL A 87 -1.86 -24.99 3.51
N LEU A 88 -1.22 -24.25 2.58
CA LEU A 88 -0.48 -24.83 1.46
C LEU A 88 0.95 -24.28 1.42
N THR A 89 1.93 -25.18 1.32
CA THR A 89 3.32 -24.84 1.00
C THR A 89 3.65 -25.38 -0.39
N ILE A 90 4.05 -24.50 -1.31
CA ILE A 90 4.39 -24.87 -2.69
C ILE A 90 5.90 -24.88 -2.82
N ALA A 91 6.45 -26.05 -3.10
CA ALA A 91 7.89 -26.32 -3.18
C ALA A 91 8.35 -26.82 -4.57
N ALA A 92 7.46 -26.87 -5.54
CA ALA A 92 7.80 -27.27 -6.90
C ALA A 92 7.38 -26.21 -7.91
N SER A 93 8.08 -26.17 -9.04
CA SER A 93 7.72 -25.31 -10.17
C SER A 93 6.48 -25.81 -10.91
N ASP A 94 5.84 -24.91 -11.65
CA ASP A 94 4.67 -25.20 -12.49
C ASP A 94 3.46 -25.77 -11.73
N VAL A 95 3.34 -25.45 -10.45
CA VAL A 95 2.17 -25.81 -9.62
C VAL A 95 1.05 -24.81 -9.88
N GLN A 96 -0.17 -25.31 -10.07
CA GLN A 96 -1.39 -24.51 -10.16
C GLN A 96 -2.38 -24.94 -9.08
N VAL A 97 -2.97 -23.96 -8.36
CA VAL A 97 -4.01 -24.19 -7.34
C VAL A 97 -5.21 -23.31 -7.66
N GLU A 98 -6.36 -23.95 -7.88
CA GLU A 98 -7.55 -23.26 -8.35
C GLU A 98 -8.82 -23.69 -7.63
N GLY A 99 -9.67 -22.71 -7.28
CA GLY A 99 -11.03 -22.92 -6.79
C GLY A 99 -11.13 -23.41 -5.35
N CYS A 100 -10.04 -23.44 -4.60
CA CYS A 100 -10.00 -23.94 -3.22
C CYS A 100 -10.49 -22.91 -2.21
N THR A 101 -11.12 -23.40 -1.13
CA THR A 101 -11.31 -22.60 0.09
C THR A 101 -10.19 -22.94 1.07
N LEU A 102 -9.39 -21.94 1.44
CA LEU A 102 -8.28 -22.06 2.39
C LEU A 102 -8.64 -21.28 3.65
N ARG A 103 -8.56 -21.90 4.82
CA ARG A 103 -8.95 -21.20 6.05
C ARG A 103 -8.10 -21.57 7.27
N ASN A 104 -8.19 -20.75 8.29
CA ASN A 104 -7.63 -20.99 9.61
C ASN A 104 -6.14 -21.34 9.61
N TRP A 105 -5.32 -20.63 8.81
CA TRP A 105 -3.87 -20.71 8.96
C TRP A 105 -3.41 -19.98 10.23
N GLY A 106 -2.19 -20.19 10.64
CA GLY A 106 -1.62 -19.59 11.83
C GLY A 106 -1.48 -18.06 11.72
N ARG A 107 -1.03 -17.45 12.81
CA ARG A 107 -0.82 -15.99 12.90
C ARG A 107 0.59 -15.59 13.31
N ASP A 108 1.52 -16.51 13.34
CA ASP A 108 2.92 -16.20 13.61
C ASP A 108 3.56 -15.57 12.37
N LEU A 109 3.70 -14.23 12.42
CA LEU A 109 4.26 -13.48 11.31
C LEU A 109 5.77 -13.70 11.16
N THR A 110 6.46 -14.20 12.20
CA THR A 110 7.88 -14.54 12.14
C THR A 110 8.08 -15.90 11.46
N ALA A 111 7.18 -16.84 11.71
CA ALA A 111 7.14 -18.13 11.01
C ALA A 111 6.55 -18.04 9.60
N ILE A 112 6.01 -16.86 9.22
CA ILE A 112 5.36 -16.59 7.92
C ILE A 112 4.11 -17.47 7.73
N ASP A 113 3.32 -17.64 8.78
CA ASP A 113 2.06 -18.36 8.69
C ASP A 113 1.15 -17.76 7.62
N SER A 114 0.73 -18.57 6.64
CA SER A 114 0.03 -18.09 5.45
C SER A 114 -1.00 -19.10 4.88
N ALA A 115 -1.97 -18.58 4.14
CA ALA A 115 -2.85 -19.47 3.38
C ALA A 115 -2.04 -20.24 2.33
N VAL A 116 -1.19 -19.52 1.57
CA VAL A 116 -0.29 -20.13 0.59
C VAL A 116 1.11 -19.55 0.77
N PHE A 117 2.09 -20.42 0.97
CA PHE A 117 3.50 -20.09 0.99
C PHE A 117 4.20 -20.66 -0.23
N ILE A 118 4.72 -19.80 -1.10
CA ILE A 118 5.47 -20.18 -2.30
C ILE A 118 6.96 -20.06 -1.99
N LEU A 119 7.66 -21.18 -2.01
CA LEU A 119 9.08 -21.29 -1.69
C LEU A 119 9.96 -20.83 -2.88
N PRO A 120 11.24 -20.48 -2.63
CA PRO A 120 12.14 -19.98 -3.67
C PRO A 120 12.35 -20.89 -4.88
N GLU A 121 12.26 -22.20 -4.68
CA GLU A 121 12.40 -23.21 -5.73
C GLU A 121 11.16 -23.36 -6.63
N ALA A 122 10.03 -22.75 -6.23
CA ALA A 122 8.76 -22.87 -6.94
C ALA A 122 8.61 -21.73 -7.99
N GLU A 123 9.13 -21.94 -9.18
CA GLU A 123 8.93 -21.04 -10.30
C GLU A 123 7.58 -21.25 -10.97
N ARG A 124 7.01 -20.21 -11.57
CA ARG A 124 5.75 -20.24 -12.34
C ARG A 124 4.55 -20.82 -11.59
N ALA A 125 4.57 -20.73 -10.26
CA ALA A 125 3.41 -21.13 -9.46
C ALA A 125 2.21 -20.22 -9.77
N ALA A 126 1.01 -20.78 -9.87
CA ALA A 126 -0.22 -20.08 -10.18
C ALA A 126 -1.30 -20.34 -9.14
N ILE A 127 -1.74 -19.28 -8.45
CA ILE A 127 -2.77 -19.33 -7.40
C ILE A 127 -3.99 -18.59 -7.93
N ARG A 128 -5.05 -19.30 -8.34
CA ARG A 128 -6.17 -18.72 -9.09
C ARG A 128 -7.53 -18.98 -8.44
N ASN A 129 -8.37 -17.96 -8.40
CA ASN A 129 -9.80 -18.11 -8.06
C ASN A 129 -10.04 -18.81 -6.70
N ASN A 130 -9.14 -18.67 -5.74
CA ASN A 130 -9.29 -19.26 -4.41
C ASN A 130 -9.96 -18.28 -3.45
N ARG A 131 -10.61 -18.83 -2.43
CA ARG A 131 -11.13 -18.09 -1.30
C ARG A 131 -10.28 -18.36 -0.06
N MET A 132 -9.75 -17.31 0.56
CA MET A 132 -8.84 -17.41 1.69
C MET A 132 -9.39 -16.59 2.87
N GLN A 133 -9.38 -17.18 4.08
CA GLN A 133 -9.82 -16.47 5.29
C GLN A 133 -8.98 -16.88 6.50
N GLY A 134 -8.25 -15.89 7.08
CA GLY A 134 -7.41 -16.13 8.25
C GLY A 134 -6.53 -14.95 8.64
N PRO A 135 -5.82 -15.05 9.79
CA PRO A 135 -5.17 -13.90 10.45
C PRO A 135 -3.75 -13.57 9.95
N GLY A 136 -2.99 -14.58 9.48
CA GLY A 136 -1.62 -14.41 8.98
C GLY A 136 -1.58 -13.89 7.54
N PHE A 137 -0.54 -14.24 6.80
CA PHE A 137 -0.43 -13.80 5.39
C PHE A 137 -1.45 -14.56 4.50
N GLY A 138 -2.00 -13.87 3.50
CA GLY A 138 -2.80 -14.57 2.48
C GLY A 138 -1.91 -15.39 1.57
N VAL A 139 -1.20 -14.76 0.62
CA VAL A 139 -0.21 -15.40 -0.23
C VAL A 139 1.16 -14.79 0.03
N PHE A 140 2.12 -15.59 0.45
CA PHE A 140 3.51 -15.16 0.61
C PHE A 140 4.38 -15.77 -0.49
N LEU A 141 5.05 -14.92 -1.25
CA LEU A 141 5.99 -15.32 -2.31
C LEU A 141 7.41 -15.04 -1.83
N ASP A 142 8.19 -16.08 -1.55
CA ASP A 142 9.60 -15.96 -1.18
C ASP A 142 10.48 -16.20 -2.41
N ARG A 143 11.11 -15.15 -2.92
CA ARG A 143 12.03 -15.20 -4.07
C ARG A 143 11.48 -15.91 -5.31
N ALA A 144 10.15 -15.97 -5.43
CA ALA A 144 9.49 -16.63 -6.53
C ALA A 144 9.77 -15.92 -7.87
N VAL A 145 9.79 -16.69 -8.94
CA VAL A 145 10.00 -16.20 -10.31
C VAL A 145 8.78 -16.52 -11.16
N GLN A 146 8.26 -15.50 -11.85
CA GLN A 146 7.14 -15.62 -12.79
C GLN A 146 5.87 -16.25 -12.18
N ALA A 147 5.64 -16.05 -10.90
CA ALA A 147 4.42 -16.51 -10.24
C ALA A 147 3.20 -15.69 -10.66
N GLU A 148 2.02 -16.31 -10.59
CA GLU A 148 0.74 -15.65 -10.83
C GLU A 148 -0.19 -15.82 -9.61
N VAL A 149 -0.76 -14.70 -9.14
CA VAL A 149 -1.80 -14.70 -8.11
C VAL A 149 -2.99 -13.93 -8.69
N SER A 150 -4.06 -14.64 -9.07
CA SER A 150 -5.13 -14.02 -9.85
C SER A 150 -6.53 -14.43 -9.41
N GLY A 151 -7.45 -13.45 -9.39
CA GLY A 151 -8.87 -13.70 -9.10
C GLY A 151 -9.17 -14.24 -7.69
N ASN A 152 -8.22 -14.15 -6.76
CA ASN A 152 -8.42 -14.65 -5.41
C ASN A 152 -9.18 -13.64 -4.55
N ARG A 153 -9.95 -14.15 -3.60
CA ARG A 153 -10.52 -13.38 -2.52
C ARG A 153 -9.79 -13.69 -1.21
N ILE A 154 -9.22 -12.68 -0.61
CA ILE A 154 -8.42 -12.79 0.62
C ILE A 154 -9.06 -11.91 1.70
N ASP A 155 -9.69 -12.54 2.67
CA ASP A 155 -10.29 -11.91 3.83
C ASP A 155 -9.40 -12.16 5.06
N GLY A 156 -8.87 -11.10 5.66
CA GLY A 156 -8.13 -11.15 6.93
C GLY A 156 -9.05 -11.34 8.13
N ASP A 157 -8.52 -11.14 9.32
CA ASP A 157 -9.28 -11.17 10.57
C ASP A 157 -9.43 -9.75 11.15
N ALA A 158 -10.60 -9.15 10.97
CA ALA A 158 -10.91 -7.81 11.45
C ALA A 158 -10.91 -7.70 12.99
N SER A 159 -11.02 -8.80 13.73
CA SER A 159 -10.97 -8.83 15.21
C SER A 159 -9.55 -8.63 15.75
N VAL A 160 -8.53 -8.90 14.95
CA VAL A 160 -7.12 -8.70 15.27
C VAL A 160 -6.73 -7.25 14.94
N ARG A 161 -5.88 -6.62 15.77
CA ARG A 161 -5.37 -5.28 15.48
C ARG A 161 -4.62 -5.25 14.15
N SER A 162 -4.80 -4.21 13.34
CA SER A 162 -4.21 -4.12 12.00
C SER A 162 -2.70 -4.40 11.95
N GLN A 163 -1.94 -3.95 12.94
CA GLN A 163 -0.48 -4.18 13.02
C GLN A 163 -0.08 -5.62 13.29
N ASP A 164 -0.98 -6.42 13.84
CA ASP A 164 -0.74 -7.82 14.22
C ASP A 164 -1.27 -8.80 13.15
N ARG A 165 -1.83 -8.30 12.06
CA ARG A 165 -2.29 -9.09 10.91
C ARG A 165 -1.16 -9.31 9.91
N GLY A 166 -1.23 -10.37 9.11
CA GLY A 166 -0.39 -10.55 7.93
C GLY A 166 -0.80 -9.64 6.77
N ASN A 167 0.02 -9.58 5.72
CA ASN A 167 -0.34 -8.91 4.48
C ASN A 167 -1.21 -9.83 3.61
N GLY A 168 -2.04 -9.25 2.74
CA GLY A 168 -2.86 -10.04 1.82
C GLY A 168 -2.02 -10.82 0.82
N ILE A 169 -1.22 -10.10 0.03
CA ILE A 169 -0.25 -10.70 -0.90
C ILE A 169 1.10 -10.05 -0.62
N HIS A 170 2.11 -10.86 -0.30
CA HIS A 170 3.44 -10.38 0.04
C HIS A 170 4.47 -10.93 -0.94
N LEU A 171 5.15 -10.04 -1.64
CA LEU A 171 6.26 -10.34 -2.55
C LEU A 171 7.57 -10.00 -1.86
N PHE A 172 8.39 -11.00 -1.56
CA PHE A 172 9.74 -10.81 -1.02
C PHE A 172 10.79 -11.28 -2.03
N ALA A 173 11.60 -10.36 -2.54
CA ALA A 173 12.63 -10.60 -3.55
C ALA A 173 12.14 -11.31 -4.83
N VAL A 174 10.89 -11.05 -5.22
CA VAL A 174 10.19 -11.70 -6.35
C VAL A 174 10.53 -11.02 -7.68
N LYS A 175 10.53 -11.80 -8.77
CA LYS A 175 10.79 -11.30 -10.11
C LYS A 175 9.72 -11.77 -11.10
N GLY A 176 9.18 -10.81 -11.87
CA GLY A 176 8.29 -11.08 -13.00
C GLY A 176 6.93 -11.69 -12.61
N ALA A 177 6.47 -11.50 -11.37
CA ALA A 177 5.16 -11.98 -10.94
C ALA A 177 4.03 -11.12 -11.50
N ARG A 178 2.84 -11.73 -11.62
CA ARG A 178 1.59 -11.12 -12.03
C ARG A 178 0.55 -11.26 -10.92
N ILE A 179 0.04 -10.12 -10.43
CA ILE A 179 -0.95 -10.07 -9.35
C ILE A 179 -2.21 -9.41 -9.93
N LEU A 180 -3.22 -10.19 -10.28
CA LEU A 180 -4.29 -9.77 -11.18
C LEU A 180 -5.68 -9.97 -10.58
N GLY A 181 -6.50 -8.92 -10.53
CA GLY A 181 -7.93 -9.02 -10.24
C GLY A 181 -8.26 -9.63 -8.87
N ASN A 182 -7.37 -9.53 -7.88
CA ASN A 182 -7.63 -10.05 -6.54
C ASN A 182 -8.48 -9.07 -5.72
N GLN A 183 -9.27 -9.61 -4.81
CA GLN A 183 -10.02 -8.86 -3.80
C GLN A 183 -9.39 -9.11 -2.43
N VAL A 184 -8.91 -8.05 -1.78
CA VAL A 184 -8.17 -8.16 -0.52
C VAL A 184 -8.74 -7.19 0.50
N ARG A 185 -9.09 -7.68 1.70
CA ARG A 185 -9.58 -6.81 2.77
C ARG A 185 -9.24 -7.32 4.16
N ASP A 186 -9.33 -6.44 5.15
CA ASP A 186 -9.16 -6.73 6.57
C ASP A 186 -7.79 -7.34 6.93
N VAL A 187 -6.78 -7.17 6.08
CA VAL A 187 -5.38 -7.55 6.30
C VAL A 187 -4.56 -6.34 6.79
N ARG A 188 -3.27 -6.52 7.05
CA ARG A 188 -2.37 -5.41 7.42
C ARG A 188 -2.13 -4.49 6.25
N ASP A 189 -1.45 -4.95 5.20
CA ASP A 189 -1.26 -4.28 3.93
C ASP A 189 -1.84 -5.17 2.81
N GLY A 190 -2.52 -4.57 1.84
CA GLY A 190 -3.19 -5.34 0.79
C GLY A 190 -2.20 -6.10 -0.06
N ILE A 191 -1.34 -5.39 -0.80
CA ILE A 191 -0.23 -5.96 -1.58
C ILE A 191 1.05 -5.29 -1.09
N TYR A 192 1.98 -6.07 -0.54
CA TYR A 192 3.30 -5.58 -0.12
C TYR A 192 4.40 -6.11 -1.03
N ILE A 193 5.15 -5.20 -1.62
CA ILE A 193 6.20 -5.48 -2.59
C ILE A 193 7.54 -5.04 -1.98
N ASP A 194 8.32 -6.01 -1.50
CA ASP A 194 9.62 -5.79 -0.87
C ASP A 194 10.74 -6.36 -1.73
N THR A 195 11.72 -5.51 -2.06
CA THR A 195 12.92 -5.89 -2.82
C THR A 195 12.62 -6.68 -4.11
N SER A 196 11.45 -6.42 -4.71
CA SER A 196 10.88 -7.21 -5.82
C SER A 196 10.80 -6.39 -7.10
N HIS A 197 11.18 -6.96 -8.24
CA HIS A 197 11.42 -6.20 -9.46
C HIS A 197 10.71 -6.77 -10.69
N GLY A 198 10.29 -5.89 -11.61
CA GLY A 198 9.69 -6.28 -12.88
C GLY A 198 8.35 -7.00 -12.73
N ASN A 199 7.60 -6.74 -11.65
CA ASN A 199 6.31 -7.36 -11.38
C ASN A 199 5.16 -6.49 -11.92
N HIS A 200 4.03 -7.12 -12.16
CA HIS A 200 2.84 -6.49 -12.72
C HIS A 200 1.63 -6.70 -11.80
N MET A 201 1.03 -5.61 -11.32
CA MET A 201 -0.16 -5.59 -10.47
C MET A 201 -1.28 -4.88 -11.21
N GLU A 202 -2.39 -5.58 -11.51
CA GLU A 202 -3.47 -5.04 -12.32
C GLU A 202 -4.85 -5.42 -11.81
N GLY A 203 -5.77 -4.46 -11.78
CA GLY A 203 -7.19 -4.68 -11.53
C GLY A 203 -7.53 -5.20 -10.14
N ASN A 204 -6.64 -5.06 -9.15
CA ASN A 204 -6.90 -5.54 -7.79
C ASN A 204 -7.78 -4.55 -7.02
N LEU A 205 -8.73 -5.07 -6.23
CA LEU A 205 -9.56 -4.30 -5.30
C LEU A 205 -9.07 -4.53 -3.87
N ILE A 206 -8.71 -3.46 -3.17
CA ILE A 206 -8.13 -3.53 -1.83
C ILE A 206 -8.89 -2.58 -0.90
N GLU A 207 -9.43 -3.11 0.20
CA GLU A 207 -10.30 -2.36 1.09
C GLU A 207 -9.97 -2.59 2.58
N ASP A 208 -10.21 -1.57 3.41
CA ASP A 208 -10.17 -1.66 4.87
C ASP A 208 -8.84 -2.19 5.44
N VAL A 209 -7.72 -1.70 4.90
CA VAL A 209 -6.35 -2.09 5.26
C VAL A 209 -5.50 -0.87 5.66
N ARG A 210 -4.30 -1.10 6.19
CA ARG A 210 -3.37 -0.02 6.53
C ARG A 210 -2.82 0.65 5.26
N TYR A 211 -2.16 -0.09 4.40
CA TYR A 211 -1.69 0.35 3.09
C TYR A 211 -2.32 -0.53 2.01
N GLY A 212 -2.97 0.11 1.05
CA GLY A 212 -3.54 -0.62 -0.08
C GLY A 212 -2.45 -1.35 -0.85
N VAL A 213 -1.57 -0.59 -1.48
CA VAL A 213 -0.34 -1.10 -2.10
C VAL A 213 0.87 -0.47 -1.44
N HIS A 214 1.81 -1.28 -0.98
CA HIS A 214 3.00 -0.87 -0.26
C HIS A 214 4.27 -1.33 -0.98
N TYR A 215 5.08 -0.39 -1.42
CA TYR A 215 6.39 -0.64 -2.06
C TYR A 215 7.53 -0.34 -1.11
N MET A 216 8.55 -1.19 -1.14
CA MET A 216 9.82 -0.95 -0.47
C MET A 216 10.97 -1.53 -1.30
N PHE A 217 11.88 -0.68 -1.76
CA PHE A 217 13.05 -1.06 -2.58
C PHE A 217 12.72 -1.87 -3.86
N ALA A 218 11.56 -1.60 -4.47
CA ALA A 218 11.01 -2.43 -5.55
C ALA A 218 10.95 -1.65 -6.88
N ASN A 219 11.78 -2.00 -7.84
CA ASN A 219 12.00 -1.24 -9.07
C ASN A 219 11.33 -1.87 -10.29
N GLU A 220 11.08 -1.05 -11.31
CA GLU A 220 10.65 -1.49 -12.64
C GLU A 220 9.34 -2.29 -12.62
N ASN A 221 8.45 -1.97 -11.66
CA ASN A 221 7.14 -2.59 -11.53
C ASN A 221 6.06 -1.73 -12.19
N SER A 222 4.98 -2.38 -12.61
CA SER A 222 3.79 -1.71 -13.12
C SER A 222 2.59 -1.93 -12.19
N LEU A 223 1.84 -0.85 -11.97
CA LEU A 223 0.66 -0.76 -11.11
C LEU A 223 -0.46 -0.15 -11.93
N ILE A 224 -1.39 -0.97 -12.42
CA ILE A 224 -2.36 -0.58 -13.44
C ILE A 224 -3.79 -0.88 -12.97
N ASP A 225 -4.68 0.10 -13.07
CA ASP A 225 -6.13 -0.05 -12.84
C ASP A 225 -6.52 -0.71 -11.50
N ASN A 226 -5.68 -0.56 -10.45
CA ASN A 226 -6.03 -1.05 -9.13
C ASN A 226 -6.91 -0.04 -8.39
N ILE A 227 -7.70 -0.53 -7.45
CA ILE A 227 -8.61 0.27 -6.64
C ILE A 227 -8.30 0.06 -5.17
N THR A 228 -8.07 1.16 -4.45
CA THR A 228 -7.99 1.17 -2.98
C THR A 228 -9.15 1.96 -2.41
N ARG A 229 -9.75 1.44 -1.33
CA ARG A 229 -10.86 2.11 -0.64
C ARG A 229 -10.73 2.01 0.87
N ARG A 230 -10.98 3.09 1.58
CA ARG A 230 -11.02 3.16 3.05
C ARG A 230 -9.74 2.64 3.71
N THR A 231 -8.61 2.83 3.06
CA THR A 231 -7.30 2.49 3.61
C THR A 231 -6.72 3.66 4.41
N ARG A 232 -5.67 3.43 5.19
CA ARG A 232 -4.91 4.55 5.81
C ARG A 232 -4.09 5.28 4.75
N THR A 233 -3.56 4.58 3.77
CA THR A 233 -2.88 5.12 2.59
C THR A 233 -3.18 4.22 1.40
N GLY A 234 -3.70 4.78 0.33
CA GLY A 234 -4.01 4.01 -0.87
C GLY A 234 -2.76 3.36 -1.47
N TYR A 235 -1.85 4.19 -1.91
CA TYR A 235 -0.61 3.76 -2.57
C TYR A 235 0.59 4.35 -1.83
N ALA A 236 1.32 3.54 -1.08
CA ALA A 236 2.54 3.89 -0.38
C ALA A 236 3.75 3.44 -1.19
N LEU A 237 4.23 4.29 -2.10
CA LEU A 237 5.36 4.00 -2.98
C LEU A 237 6.64 4.53 -2.31
N MET A 238 7.53 3.61 -1.90
CA MET A 238 8.71 3.97 -1.12
C MET A 238 10.00 3.41 -1.71
N GLN A 239 11.05 4.24 -1.74
CA GLN A 239 12.43 3.89 -2.10
C GLN A 239 12.55 3.05 -3.38
N SER A 240 11.84 3.46 -4.43
CA SER A 240 11.72 2.69 -5.66
C SER A 240 11.91 3.60 -6.89
N ARG A 241 12.22 3.00 -8.02
CA ARG A 241 12.46 3.73 -9.27
C ARG A 241 11.86 3.03 -10.48
N LYS A 242 11.65 3.83 -11.54
CA LYS A 242 11.14 3.36 -12.83
C LYS A 242 9.82 2.61 -12.70
N LEU A 243 8.91 3.14 -11.87
CA LEU A 243 7.57 2.62 -11.72
C LEU A 243 6.66 3.15 -12.83
N ILE A 244 5.71 2.33 -13.26
CA ILE A 244 4.58 2.73 -14.11
C ILE A 244 3.32 2.62 -13.25
N VAL A 245 2.71 3.76 -12.92
CA VAL A 245 1.53 3.84 -12.05
C VAL A 245 0.43 4.52 -12.85
N THR A 246 -0.50 3.74 -13.40
CA THR A 246 -1.47 4.23 -14.39
C THR A 246 -2.87 3.73 -14.11
N GLY A 247 -3.88 4.60 -14.23
CA GLY A 247 -5.29 4.24 -14.15
C GLY A 247 -5.79 3.83 -12.75
N ASN A 248 -4.95 3.95 -11.74
CA ASN A 248 -5.32 3.50 -10.40
C ASN A 248 -6.29 4.47 -9.71
N ARG A 249 -7.11 3.95 -8.82
CA ARG A 249 -8.10 4.71 -8.06
C ARG A 249 -7.81 4.59 -6.56
N SER A 250 -7.93 5.73 -5.85
CA SER A 250 -7.84 5.82 -4.39
C SER A 250 -9.06 6.58 -3.89
N GLU A 251 -9.92 5.94 -3.13
CA GLU A 251 -11.22 6.49 -2.74
C GLU A 251 -11.41 6.40 -1.23
N GLN A 252 -11.74 7.53 -0.59
CA GLN A 252 -12.03 7.60 0.84
C GLN A 252 -10.87 7.12 1.74
N ASP A 253 -9.64 7.25 1.28
CA ASP A 253 -8.46 6.91 2.07
C ASP A 253 -8.19 7.98 3.13
N GLN A 254 -7.44 7.64 4.19
CA GLN A 254 -7.36 8.53 5.34
C GLN A 254 -6.24 9.58 5.24
N ASN A 255 -4.99 9.18 5.22
CA ASN A 255 -3.87 10.13 5.31
C ASN A 255 -3.35 10.54 3.94
N TYR A 256 -3.20 9.58 3.05
CA TYR A 256 -2.66 9.77 1.72
C TYR A 256 -3.40 8.90 0.70
N GLY A 257 -3.81 9.50 -0.41
CA GLY A 257 -4.23 8.74 -1.58
C GLY A 257 -3.03 8.07 -2.22
N MET A 258 -2.05 8.89 -2.64
CA MET A 258 -0.76 8.42 -3.15
C MET A 258 0.38 9.08 -2.38
N LEU A 259 1.33 8.30 -1.91
CA LEU A 259 2.57 8.72 -1.27
C LEU A 259 3.76 8.30 -2.12
N LEU A 260 4.52 9.27 -2.60
CA LEU A 260 5.82 9.07 -3.26
C LEU A 260 6.93 9.46 -2.26
N ASN A 261 7.67 8.48 -1.78
CA ASN A 261 8.73 8.67 -0.82
C ASN A 261 10.05 8.09 -1.37
N TYR A 262 10.99 8.95 -1.77
CA TYR A 262 12.21 8.57 -2.49
C TYR A 262 11.92 7.80 -3.80
N ILE A 263 10.93 8.27 -4.57
CA ILE A 263 10.60 7.71 -5.89
C ILE A 263 11.32 8.50 -6.99
N THR A 264 11.93 7.79 -7.93
CA THR A 264 12.67 8.43 -9.02
C THR A 264 12.40 7.80 -10.38
N TYR A 265 12.48 8.62 -11.44
CA TYR A 265 12.36 8.20 -12.84
C TYR A 265 11.09 7.37 -13.13
N SER A 266 9.99 7.73 -12.48
CA SER A 266 8.72 7.00 -12.54
C SER A 266 7.66 7.80 -13.27
N THR A 267 6.70 7.10 -13.87
CA THR A 267 5.54 7.69 -14.56
C THR A 267 4.29 7.43 -13.73
N ILE A 268 3.63 8.48 -13.29
CA ILE A 268 2.39 8.47 -12.51
C ILE A 268 1.34 9.22 -13.34
N ARG A 269 0.44 8.50 -14.01
CA ARG A 269 -0.50 9.13 -14.94
C ARG A 269 -1.89 8.51 -14.92
N ASP A 270 -2.85 9.29 -15.34
CA ASP A 270 -4.24 8.84 -15.52
C ASP A 270 -4.86 8.21 -14.25
N ASN A 271 -4.34 8.56 -13.06
CA ASN A 271 -4.85 8.06 -11.78
C ASN A 271 -5.96 8.98 -11.24
N PHE A 272 -6.87 8.40 -10.48
CA PHE A 272 -7.96 9.12 -9.84
C PHE A 272 -7.87 8.98 -8.30
N VAL A 273 -7.87 10.12 -7.60
CA VAL A 273 -7.84 10.14 -6.13
C VAL A 273 -8.94 11.07 -5.62
N SER A 274 -9.79 10.56 -4.75
CA SER A 274 -10.90 11.34 -4.20
C SER A 274 -11.11 11.12 -2.70
N ASP A 275 -11.66 12.15 -2.05
CA ASP A 275 -12.14 12.10 -0.66
C ASP A 275 -11.08 11.71 0.38
N VAL A 276 -9.81 12.07 0.18
CA VAL A 276 -8.75 11.78 1.16
C VAL A 276 -8.86 12.74 2.34
N ARG A 277 -9.04 12.19 3.53
CA ARG A 277 -9.26 12.95 4.77
C ARG A 277 -8.24 12.57 5.85
N SER A 278 -8.02 13.47 6.81
CA SER A 278 -7.19 13.11 7.97
C SER A 278 -7.88 12.03 8.81
N GLY A 279 -7.13 10.98 9.18
CA GLY A 279 -7.67 9.93 10.05
C GLY A 279 -7.99 10.48 11.44
N SER A 280 -9.18 10.18 11.94
CA SER A 280 -9.68 10.61 13.25
C SER A 280 -9.30 9.67 14.42
N THR A 281 -8.58 8.59 14.17
CA THR A 281 -8.25 7.58 15.18
C THR A 281 -6.96 7.92 15.92
N GLY A 282 -7.02 7.95 17.23
CA GLY A 282 -6.05 8.44 18.20
C GLY A 282 -4.60 7.91 18.16
N ASP A 283 -4.24 7.10 17.19
CA ASP A 283 -2.88 6.59 16.97
C ASP A 283 -2.11 7.43 15.94
N SER A 284 -2.73 8.42 15.33
CA SER A 284 -2.12 9.25 14.27
C SER A 284 -2.01 10.73 14.65
N MET A 285 -1.46 11.01 15.83
CA MET A 285 -0.80 12.31 16.05
C MET A 285 0.53 12.36 15.29
N ILE A 286 0.63 11.69 14.15
CA ILE A 286 1.71 11.98 13.20
C ILE A 286 1.37 13.34 12.59
N SER A 287 2.09 14.35 13.06
CA SER A 287 2.10 15.67 12.45
C SER A 287 2.27 15.50 10.93
N GLY A 288 1.23 15.82 10.18
CA GLY A 288 1.24 15.70 8.72
C GLY A 288 0.20 14.76 8.09
N GLY A 289 -0.63 14.04 8.85
CA GLY A 289 -1.77 13.25 8.35
C GLY A 289 -2.97 14.12 7.93
N GLU A 290 -2.76 15.07 7.02
CA GLU A 290 -3.75 16.12 6.70
C GLU A 290 -4.77 15.72 5.61
N GLY A 291 -4.78 14.47 5.15
CA GLY A 291 -5.66 14.04 4.06
C GLY A 291 -5.18 14.56 2.69
N LYS A 292 -4.03 14.08 2.23
CA LYS A 292 -3.39 14.52 0.99
C LYS A 292 -3.72 13.55 -0.15
N ALA A 293 -4.25 14.09 -1.25
CA ALA A 293 -4.48 13.26 -2.42
C ALA A 293 -3.14 12.76 -2.99
N LEU A 294 -2.14 13.65 -3.16
CA LEU A 294 -0.79 13.29 -3.56
C LEU A 294 0.24 13.89 -2.60
N PHE A 295 1.14 13.09 -2.05
CA PHE A 295 2.27 13.55 -1.25
C PHE A 295 3.60 13.11 -1.88
N ILE A 296 4.47 14.08 -2.17
CA ILE A 296 5.78 13.88 -2.79
C ILE A 296 6.86 14.29 -1.82
N TYR A 297 7.66 13.32 -1.39
CA TYR A 297 8.74 13.51 -0.44
C TYR A 297 10.07 12.98 -1.00
N ASN A 298 11.08 13.84 -1.12
CA ASN A 298 12.42 13.50 -1.65
C ASN A 298 12.37 12.65 -2.93
N SER A 299 11.45 12.98 -3.84
CA SER A 299 11.21 12.23 -5.08
C SER A 299 11.53 13.11 -6.28
N LEU A 300 12.31 12.58 -7.23
CA LEU A 300 12.98 13.35 -8.27
C LEU A 300 12.76 12.72 -9.65
N PHE A 301 12.75 13.56 -10.69
CA PHE A 301 12.72 13.14 -12.10
C PHE A 301 11.51 12.27 -12.47
N ASN A 302 10.36 12.48 -11.83
CA ASN A 302 9.13 11.77 -12.13
C ASN A 302 8.25 12.57 -13.10
N SER A 303 7.49 11.86 -13.92
CA SER A 303 6.41 12.43 -14.72
C SER A 303 5.08 12.16 -14.02
N ILE A 304 4.35 13.23 -13.70
CA ILE A 304 3.05 13.21 -13.01
C ILE A 304 2.06 13.93 -13.89
N GLU A 305 1.32 13.16 -14.69
CA GLU A 305 0.56 13.72 -15.80
C GLU A 305 -0.87 13.18 -15.88
N ASN A 306 -1.82 14.04 -16.21
CA ASN A 306 -3.22 13.69 -16.46
C ASN A 306 -3.90 12.97 -15.28
N ASN A 307 -3.44 13.17 -14.05
CA ASN A 307 -4.12 12.61 -12.86
C ASN A 307 -5.26 13.53 -12.42
N HIS A 308 -6.23 12.96 -11.73
CA HIS A 308 -7.37 13.67 -11.17
C HIS A 308 -7.35 13.56 -9.64
N PHE A 309 -7.26 14.70 -8.95
CA PHE A 309 -7.21 14.82 -7.50
C PHE A 309 -8.38 15.67 -7.03
N GLU A 310 -9.39 15.06 -6.37
CA GLU A 310 -10.59 15.80 -6.00
C GLU A 310 -11.00 15.64 -4.54
N LYS A 311 -11.75 16.63 -4.02
CA LYS A 311 -12.48 16.62 -2.74
C LYS A 311 -11.66 16.19 -1.54
N SER A 312 -10.36 16.37 -1.59
CA SER A 312 -9.42 16.02 -0.52
C SER A 312 -9.11 17.22 0.37
N ALA A 313 -8.56 17.00 1.56
CA ALA A 313 -8.16 18.12 2.41
C ALA A 313 -7.01 18.91 1.78
N LEU A 314 -6.15 18.23 1.01
CA LEU A 314 -5.04 18.83 0.26
C LEU A 314 -4.85 18.06 -1.06
N GLY A 315 -4.84 18.77 -2.18
CA GLY A 315 -4.62 18.21 -3.51
C GLY A 315 -3.22 17.61 -3.63
N ILE A 316 -2.19 18.45 -3.60
CA ILE A 316 -0.79 18.01 -3.65
C ILE A 316 0.07 18.65 -2.59
N HIS A 317 0.91 17.88 -1.91
CA HIS A 317 1.97 18.37 -1.04
C HIS A 317 3.33 17.96 -1.59
N LEU A 318 4.12 18.95 -1.95
CA LEU A 318 5.50 18.79 -2.41
C LEU A 318 6.45 19.31 -1.33
N THR A 319 7.42 18.49 -0.90
CA THR A 319 8.45 18.90 0.06
C THR A 319 9.70 19.41 -0.63
N ALA A 320 10.53 20.15 0.10
CA ALA A 320 11.91 20.43 -0.31
C ALA A 320 12.66 19.14 -0.64
N GLY A 321 13.52 19.17 -1.65
CA GLY A 321 14.23 17.98 -2.13
C GLY A 321 13.42 17.11 -3.11
N SER A 322 12.21 17.56 -3.48
CA SER A 322 11.43 16.93 -4.56
C SER A 322 11.48 17.83 -5.80
N GLU A 323 12.59 17.75 -6.51
CA GLU A 323 12.90 18.64 -7.64
C GLU A 323 12.84 17.88 -8.98
N ASP A 324 12.84 18.61 -10.09
CA ASP A 324 12.90 18.07 -11.45
C ASP A 324 11.75 17.10 -11.79
N ASN A 325 10.60 17.21 -11.10
CA ASN A 325 9.40 16.49 -11.48
C ASN A 325 8.62 17.28 -12.53
N ARG A 326 8.13 16.60 -13.57
CA ARG A 326 7.21 17.15 -14.56
C ARG A 326 5.79 16.98 -14.04
N ILE A 327 5.07 18.07 -13.81
CA ILE A 327 3.71 18.06 -13.27
C ILE A 327 2.81 18.85 -14.21
N SER A 328 2.08 18.18 -15.10
CA SER A 328 1.25 18.84 -16.11
C SER A 328 0.02 18.01 -16.51
N GLY A 329 -1.01 18.69 -17.00
CA GLY A 329 -2.25 18.04 -17.43
C GLY A 329 -3.09 17.46 -16.30
N ASN A 330 -2.70 17.65 -15.04
CA ASN A 330 -3.47 17.12 -13.91
C ASN A 330 -4.68 18.03 -13.61
N ALA A 331 -5.70 17.45 -13.01
CA ALA A 331 -6.87 18.16 -12.51
C ALA A 331 -6.87 18.19 -10.98
N PHE A 332 -6.92 19.37 -10.40
CA PHE A 332 -7.09 19.61 -8.97
C PHE A 332 -8.47 20.22 -8.73
N VAL A 333 -9.43 19.40 -8.23
CA VAL A 333 -10.85 19.75 -8.21
C VAL A 333 -11.38 19.78 -6.78
N ASP A 334 -11.91 20.91 -6.35
CA ASP A 334 -12.62 21.06 -5.08
C ASP A 334 -11.84 20.56 -3.85
N ASN A 335 -10.51 20.57 -3.88
CA ASN A 335 -9.72 20.31 -2.70
C ASN A 335 -9.77 21.52 -1.76
N ARG A 336 -9.77 21.29 -0.45
CA ARG A 336 -9.81 22.41 0.51
C ARG A 336 -8.58 23.33 0.36
N GLN A 337 -7.44 22.79 -0.02
CA GLN A 337 -6.25 23.49 -0.45
C GLN A 337 -5.66 22.73 -1.65
N GLN A 338 -5.37 23.42 -2.74
CA GLN A 338 -4.86 22.76 -3.95
C GLN A 338 -3.41 22.32 -3.79
N VAL A 339 -2.54 23.24 -3.33
CA VAL A 339 -1.10 23.00 -3.27
C VAL A 339 -0.54 23.39 -1.92
N LYS A 340 0.33 22.55 -1.35
CA LYS A 340 1.24 22.89 -0.27
C LYS A 340 2.68 22.65 -0.73
N TYR A 341 3.45 23.71 -0.81
CA TYR A 341 4.86 23.65 -1.18
C TYR A 341 5.70 24.52 -0.24
N VAL A 342 6.63 23.89 0.45
CA VAL A 342 7.50 24.55 1.42
C VAL A 342 8.95 24.33 1.01
N ALA A 343 9.47 25.22 0.16
CA ALA A 343 10.88 25.19 -0.25
C ALA A 343 11.39 26.59 -0.63
N SER A 344 12.64 26.66 -1.05
CA SER A 344 13.36 27.89 -1.37
C SER A 344 13.45 28.20 -2.88
N ARG A 345 12.92 27.33 -3.74
CA ARG A 345 12.96 27.49 -5.20
C ARG A 345 11.56 27.69 -5.77
N THR A 346 11.43 28.43 -6.84
CA THR A 346 10.21 28.45 -7.66
C THR A 346 10.20 27.22 -8.54
N GLN A 347 9.05 26.55 -8.63
CA GLN A 347 8.82 25.40 -9.51
C GLN A 347 7.77 25.74 -10.55
N GLU A 348 8.10 25.55 -11.82
CA GLU A 348 7.17 25.67 -12.94
C GLU A 348 6.46 24.34 -13.17
N TRP A 349 5.12 24.38 -13.18
CA TRP A 349 4.28 23.20 -13.36
C TRP A 349 3.52 23.22 -14.70
N SER A 350 4.04 23.92 -15.68
CA SER A 350 3.64 23.75 -17.07
C SER A 350 4.77 23.08 -17.85
N VAL A 351 4.41 22.24 -18.79
CA VAL A 351 5.34 21.51 -19.64
C VAL A 351 4.91 21.64 -21.08
N ASP A 352 5.82 22.07 -21.94
CA ASP A 352 5.57 22.25 -23.36
C ASP A 352 4.34 23.16 -23.65
N GLY A 353 4.16 24.21 -22.83
CA GLY A 353 3.06 25.16 -22.94
C GLY A 353 1.72 24.65 -22.42
N ARG A 354 1.69 23.58 -21.62
CA ARG A 354 0.47 23.04 -21.00
C ARG A 354 0.68 22.82 -19.51
N GLY A 355 -0.15 23.45 -18.69
CA GLY A 355 -0.16 23.31 -17.23
C GLY A 355 -1.24 22.35 -16.73
N ASN A 356 -1.84 22.67 -15.58
CA ASN A 356 -2.81 21.85 -14.89
C ASN A 356 -4.16 22.59 -14.80
N TYR A 357 -5.22 21.86 -14.55
CA TYR A 357 -6.54 22.42 -14.24
C TYR A 357 -6.67 22.63 -12.73
N TRP A 358 -7.16 23.83 -12.35
CA TRP A 358 -7.37 24.23 -10.96
C TRP A 358 -8.78 24.76 -10.79
N SER A 359 -9.59 24.12 -9.97
CA SER A 359 -11.00 24.51 -9.80
C SER A 359 -11.19 25.90 -9.18
N ASP A 360 -10.16 26.43 -8.53
CA ASP A 360 -10.13 27.77 -7.93
C ASP A 360 -9.36 28.82 -8.76
N TYR A 361 -8.97 28.48 -10.00
CA TYR A 361 -8.35 29.43 -10.92
C TYR A 361 -9.37 30.44 -11.43
N LEU A 362 -9.05 31.73 -11.29
CA LEU A 362 -9.91 32.87 -11.65
C LEU A 362 -9.35 33.70 -12.81
N GLY A 363 -8.40 33.17 -13.55
CA GLY A 363 -7.84 33.87 -14.72
C GLY A 363 -8.78 33.83 -15.94
N TRP A 364 -8.34 34.39 -17.03
CA TRP A 364 -9.07 34.50 -18.29
C TRP A 364 -8.27 33.91 -19.44
N ASP A 365 -8.93 33.61 -20.52
CA ASP A 365 -8.40 33.17 -21.80
C ASP A 365 -8.93 34.15 -22.86
N ARG A 366 -8.07 35.00 -23.43
CA ARG A 366 -8.46 36.05 -24.38
C ARG A 366 -8.45 35.57 -25.83
N ASN A 367 -7.63 34.58 -26.11
CA ASN A 367 -7.40 34.07 -27.46
C ASN A 367 -8.20 32.79 -27.74
N ASP A 368 -8.95 32.28 -26.73
CA ASP A 368 -9.80 31.07 -26.80
C ASP A 368 -9.01 29.80 -27.19
N ASP A 369 -7.75 29.72 -26.72
CA ASP A 369 -6.91 28.53 -26.94
C ASP A 369 -7.07 27.44 -25.86
N GLY A 370 -7.89 27.74 -24.82
CA GLY A 370 -8.15 26.84 -23.71
C GLY A 370 -7.12 26.90 -22.59
N LEU A 371 -6.18 27.85 -22.67
CA LEU A 371 -5.17 28.12 -21.65
C LEU A 371 -5.41 29.50 -21.00
N GLY A 372 -5.12 29.61 -19.73
CA GLY A 372 -5.23 30.89 -19.04
C GLY A 372 -4.05 31.81 -19.37
N ASP A 373 -4.33 33.07 -19.73
CA ASP A 373 -3.33 34.09 -20.01
C ASP A 373 -2.63 34.62 -18.73
N VAL A 374 -3.09 34.20 -17.58
CA VAL A 374 -2.52 34.59 -16.27
C VAL A 374 -2.02 33.35 -15.56
N ALA A 375 -0.76 33.38 -15.16
CA ALA A 375 -0.20 32.25 -14.39
C ALA A 375 -0.97 32.01 -13.09
N TYR A 376 -1.15 30.73 -12.72
CA TYR A 376 -1.69 30.33 -11.43
C TYR A 376 -0.56 30.19 -10.42
N GLU A 377 -0.66 30.92 -9.31
CA GLU A 377 0.28 30.91 -8.19
C GLU A 377 -0.47 30.51 -6.91
N PRO A 378 -0.56 29.21 -6.55
CA PRO A 378 -1.42 28.73 -5.46
C PRO A 378 -0.95 29.10 -4.04
N ASN A 379 0.27 29.59 -3.89
CA ASN A 379 0.90 29.83 -2.60
C ASN A 379 1.29 31.30 -2.43
N ASP A 380 0.86 31.90 -1.34
CA ASP A 380 1.25 33.26 -0.96
C ASP A 380 2.21 33.27 0.25
N ASN A 381 2.70 34.48 0.63
CA ASN A 381 3.60 34.60 1.78
C ASN A 381 2.90 34.28 3.11
N VAL A 382 1.59 34.46 3.19
CA VAL A 382 0.79 34.11 4.37
C VAL A 382 0.71 32.61 4.51
N ASP A 383 0.49 31.87 3.43
CA ASP A 383 0.51 30.41 3.43
C ASP A 383 1.85 29.88 3.91
N ARG A 384 2.95 30.44 3.41
CA ARG A 384 4.29 30.11 3.87
C ARG A 384 4.49 30.37 5.36
N LEU A 385 4.01 31.50 5.87
CA LEU A 385 4.08 31.84 7.27
C LEU A 385 3.33 30.81 8.15
N LEU A 386 2.14 30.38 7.69
CA LEU A 386 1.34 29.36 8.35
C LEU A 386 2.03 27.98 8.41
N TRP A 387 2.74 27.61 7.36
CA TRP A 387 3.46 26.36 7.32
C TRP A 387 4.69 26.35 8.21
N LEU A 388 5.38 27.49 8.30
CA LEU A 388 6.54 27.67 9.19
C LEU A 388 6.12 27.82 10.67
N TYR A 389 4.98 28.47 10.92
CA TYR A 389 4.48 28.79 12.26
C TYR A 389 3.00 28.41 12.40
N PRO A 390 2.67 27.12 12.64
CA PRO A 390 1.27 26.65 12.70
C PRO A 390 0.40 27.40 13.72
N GLN A 391 1.00 28.02 14.75
CA GLN A 391 0.31 28.82 15.77
C GLN A 391 -0.36 30.06 15.18
N VAL A 392 0.15 30.59 14.06
CA VAL A 392 -0.41 31.76 13.36
C VAL A 392 -1.80 31.46 12.80
N ARG A 393 -2.21 30.20 12.71
CA ARG A 393 -3.59 29.81 12.34
C ARG A 393 -4.67 30.49 13.17
N LEU A 394 -4.39 30.79 14.42
CA LEU A 394 -5.31 31.53 15.31
C LEU A 394 -5.59 32.95 14.84
N LEU A 395 -4.69 33.52 14.05
CA LEU A 395 -4.78 34.90 13.52
C LEU A 395 -5.37 34.98 12.11
N MET A 396 -5.66 33.86 11.45
CA MET A 396 -6.07 33.81 10.03
C MET A 396 -7.32 34.63 9.70
N ASN A 397 -8.23 34.71 10.66
CA ASN A 397 -9.45 35.51 10.51
C ASN A 397 -9.27 36.94 11.04
N SER A 398 -8.03 37.40 11.26
CA SER A 398 -7.79 38.74 11.72
C SER A 398 -7.70 39.73 10.54
N PRO A 399 -8.19 40.99 10.73
CA PRO A 399 -8.05 42.05 9.70
C PRO A 399 -6.60 42.25 9.25
N SER A 400 -5.62 42.00 10.12
CA SER A 400 -4.20 42.16 9.80
C SER A 400 -3.73 41.17 8.72
N ILE A 401 -4.22 39.95 8.71
CA ILE A 401 -3.90 38.95 7.66
C ILE A 401 -4.54 39.35 6.34
N GLU A 402 -5.77 39.86 6.33
CA GLU A 402 -6.44 40.34 5.12
C GLU A 402 -5.70 41.54 4.52
N VAL A 403 -5.25 42.47 5.36
CA VAL A 403 -4.42 43.62 4.93
C VAL A 403 -3.09 43.14 4.35
N LEU A 404 -2.44 42.13 4.97
CA LEU A 404 -1.20 41.57 4.48
C LEU A 404 -1.37 40.92 3.10
N ARG A 405 -2.42 40.14 2.91
CA ARG A 405 -2.76 39.54 1.61
C ARG A 405 -3.06 40.61 0.54
N TRP A 406 -3.79 41.68 0.94
CA TRP A 406 -4.07 42.75 0.04
C TRP A 406 -2.78 43.52 -0.38
N VAL A 407 -1.90 43.82 0.59
CA VAL A 407 -0.60 44.46 0.30
C VAL A 407 0.25 43.65 -0.63
N GLN A 408 0.30 42.33 -0.43
CA GLN A 408 1.06 41.43 -1.30
C GLN A 408 0.55 41.41 -2.75
N ARG A 409 -0.79 41.44 -2.92
CA ARG A 409 -1.39 41.53 -4.27
C ARG A 409 -1.20 42.90 -4.92
N ALA A 410 -1.28 43.96 -4.13
CA ALA A 410 -1.14 45.34 -4.63
C ALA A 410 0.32 45.72 -4.93
N PHE A 411 1.26 45.15 -4.17
CA PHE A 411 2.69 45.49 -4.24
C PHE A 411 3.53 44.19 -4.26
N PRO A 412 3.63 43.48 -5.38
CA PRO A 412 4.35 42.21 -5.48
C PRO A 412 5.88 42.39 -5.49
N VAL A 413 6.40 43.19 -4.56
CA VAL A 413 7.84 43.51 -4.47
C VAL A 413 8.67 42.33 -3.95
N ILE A 414 8.04 41.45 -3.17
CA ILE A 414 8.68 40.25 -2.62
C ILE A 414 7.84 39.05 -3.03
N LYS A 415 8.22 38.41 -4.13
CA LYS A 415 7.68 37.07 -4.48
C LYS A 415 8.36 36.02 -3.62
N SER A 416 7.58 35.28 -2.85
CA SER A 416 8.10 34.06 -2.22
C SER A 416 8.31 33.00 -3.28
N PRO A 417 9.37 32.18 -3.17
CA PRO A 417 9.46 30.96 -3.94
C PRO A 417 8.22 30.10 -3.74
N GLY A 418 7.65 29.59 -4.81
CA GLY A 418 6.41 28.84 -4.79
C GLY A 418 6.25 28.01 -6.05
N VAL A 419 5.09 27.41 -6.19
CA VAL A 419 4.66 26.77 -7.44
C VAL A 419 4.09 27.85 -8.35
N GLN A 420 4.45 27.80 -9.61
CA GLN A 420 3.86 28.58 -10.68
C GLN A 420 3.42 27.65 -11.80
N ASP A 421 2.19 27.82 -12.26
CA ASP A 421 1.68 27.19 -13.47
C ASP A 421 1.44 28.32 -14.48
N SER A 422 2.33 28.41 -15.47
CA SER A 422 2.29 29.53 -16.44
C SER A 422 1.24 29.34 -17.52
N HIS A 423 0.68 28.14 -17.69
CA HIS A 423 -0.31 27.82 -18.73
C HIS A 423 -1.46 26.98 -18.15
N PRO A 424 -2.20 27.50 -17.14
CA PRO A 424 -3.27 26.74 -16.50
C PRO A 424 -4.38 26.42 -17.49
N LEU A 425 -4.97 25.25 -17.38
CA LEU A 425 -6.05 24.79 -18.23
C LEU A 425 -7.37 25.46 -17.82
N MET A 426 -8.09 26.05 -18.79
CA MET A 426 -9.40 26.67 -18.57
C MET A 426 -10.53 25.65 -18.46
N ARG A 427 -10.35 24.44 -18.97
CA ARG A 427 -11.36 23.39 -18.93
C ARG A 427 -10.79 22.14 -18.29
N LEU A 428 -11.63 21.46 -17.51
CA LEU A 428 -11.28 20.18 -16.93
C LEU A 428 -10.86 19.22 -18.05
N PRO A 429 -9.65 18.65 -17.99
CA PRO A 429 -9.26 17.61 -18.95
C PRO A 429 -10.18 16.41 -18.75
N THR A 430 -11.17 16.31 -19.63
CA THR A 430 -12.26 15.33 -19.60
C THR A 430 -11.99 14.23 -20.60
N GLU A 431 -12.34 13.05 -20.30
CA GLU A 431 -13.31 12.07 -20.71
C GLU A 431 -12.94 10.63 -20.36
N LYS A 432 -11.65 10.27 -20.24
CA LYS A 432 -11.27 8.87 -19.99
C LYS A 432 -11.48 8.40 -18.55
N LEU A 433 -11.35 9.31 -17.57
CA LEU A 433 -11.43 8.94 -16.14
C LEU A 433 -12.87 8.84 -15.61
N LEU A 434 -13.85 9.46 -16.26
CA LEU A 434 -15.25 9.44 -15.86
C LEU A 434 -16.02 8.28 -16.49
N SER A 435 -15.60 7.76 -17.62
CA SER A 435 -16.24 6.60 -18.28
C SER A 435 -16.04 5.28 -17.52
N ALA A 436 -15.06 5.20 -16.64
CA ALA A 436 -14.88 4.07 -15.73
C ALA A 436 -15.84 4.07 -14.51
N LYS A 437 -16.80 5.02 -14.44
CA LYS A 437 -17.80 5.10 -13.37
C LYS A 437 -18.94 4.07 -13.47
N GLN A 438 -18.98 3.26 -14.51
CA GLN A 438 -19.97 2.17 -14.58
C GLN A 438 -19.36 0.91 -13.98
N GLU A 439 -19.64 0.67 -12.70
CA GLU A 439 -19.48 -0.65 -12.11
C GLU A 439 -20.29 -1.67 -12.89
N PRO A 440 -19.79 -2.88 -13.14
CA PRO A 440 -20.65 -3.98 -13.46
C PRO A 440 -21.47 -4.30 -12.19
N THR A 441 -22.74 -3.86 -12.20
CA THR A 441 -23.76 -4.37 -11.26
C THR A 441 -23.96 -5.86 -11.57
N SER A 442 -23.53 -6.74 -10.68
CA SER A 442 -24.20 -7.98 -10.24
C SER A 442 -23.24 -8.89 -9.47
#